data_b22c62d506c8a01ceb38b2f48fc9936f
#
_entry.id   b22c62d506c8a01ceb38b2f48fc9936f
#
_cell.length_a   1.000
_cell.length_b   1.000
_cell.length_c   1.000
_cell.angle_alpha   90.00
_cell.angle_beta   90.00
_cell.angle_gamma   90.00
#
_symmetry.space_group_name_H-M   'P 1'
#
loop_
_entity.id
_entity.type
_entity.pdbx_description
1 polymer ?
#
loop_
_entity_poly.entity_id
_entity_poly.type
_entity_poly.pdbx_seq_one_letter_code
_entity_poly.pdbx_strand_id
1 'polypeptide(L)'
;QNEVMRYWRYHRQKIMLQQERSKFMGGILGACNAISDYLHTLNMGSTLFRLILAMFLGCLIGIDRGMKKRVAGVKTHMIVCMGATLVLMTGDFIHVYSNGAGIGDTARLGAQVVSGIGFLGVGTIIVTGQRHVSGLTTAASLWTSACIGLAVGIGFYSGAIFTTLGLILVFKYAKYIEVYVEEHSNTYDVYMEFENEDKMSMVIKKLREEDIMISNVVIIKKRSKTQSVVIQATMEAAKWKARHTVFREVRQQEGVISVEEI
;
A
#
# COMPACT_ATOMS: atom_id res chain seq x y z
N GLN A 1 -36.14 21.84 -57.91
CA GLN A 1 -35.01 22.78 -57.68
C GLN A 1 -34.79 23.11 -56.21
N ASN A 2 -35.81 23.21 -55.36
CA ASN A 2 -35.70 23.57 -53.96
C ASN A 2 -35.10 22.47 -53.04
N GLU A 3 -35.29 21.19 -53.34
CA GLU A 3 -34.77 20.07 -52.55
C GLU A 3 -33.26 19.90 -52.75
N VAL A 4 -32.76 20.03 -53.96
CA VAL A 4 -31.34 19.96 -54.32
C VAL A 4 -30.56 21.08 -53.60
N MET A 5 -31.10 22.26 -53.53
CA MET A 5 -30.50 23.41 -52.83
C MET A 5 -30.49 23.22 -51.31
N ARG A 6 -31.48 22.53 -50.70
CA ARG A 6 -31.49 22.16 -49.28
C ARG A 6 -30.42 21.11 -48.98
N TYR A 7 -30.28 20.09 -49.81
CA TYR A 7 -29.28 19.06 -49.72
C TYR A 7 -27.85 19.61 -49.72
N TRP A 8 -27.55 20.52 -50.71
CA TRP A 8 -26.25 21.16 -50.79
C TRP A 8 -25.95 22.10 -49.60
N ARG A 9 -26.93 22.82 -49.09
CA ARG A 9 -26.77 23.65 -47.89
C ARG A 9 -26.47 22.82 -46.67
N TYR A 10 -27.18 21.73 -46.48
CA TYR A 10 -26.94 20.79 -45.35
C TYR A 10 -25.55 20.16 -45.40
N HIS A 11 -25.14 19.69 -46.56
CA HIS A 11 -23.79 19.10 -46.69
C HIS A 11 -22.69 20.13 -46.52
N ARG A 12 -22.81 21.32 -47.01
CA ARG A 12 -21.84 22.40 -46.84
C ARG A 12 -21.72 22.78 -45.35
N GLN A 13 -22.84 22.88 -44.64
CA GLN A 13 -22.84 23.16 -43.20
C GLN A 13 -22.17 22.04 -42.38
N LYS A 14 -22.41 20.79 -42.73
CA LYS A 14 -21.75 19.62 -42.11
C LYS A 14 -20.23 19.60 -42.33
N ILE A 15 -19.78 19.94 -43.52
CA ILE A 15 -18.34 20.04 -43.87
C ILE A 15 -17.70 21.20 -43.09
N MET A 16 -18.33 22.37 -42.99
CA MET A 16 -17.81 23.51 -42.25
C MET A 16 -17.68 23.16 -40.75
N LEU A 17 -18.70 22.53 -40.15
CA LEU A 17 -18.65 22.10 -38.76
C LEU A 17 -17.57 21.05 -38.49
N GLN A 18 -17.32 20.14 -39.43
CA GLN A 18 -16.21 19.19 -39.32
C GLN A 18 -14.84 19.89 -39.41
N GLN A 19 -14.69 20.89 -40.28
CA GLN A 19 -13.45 21.67 -40.37
C GLN A 19 -13.19 22.52 -39.13
N GLU A 20 -14.21 23.14 -38.58
CA GLU A 20 -14.08 23.89 -37.32
C GLU A 20 -13.72 22.98 -36.12
N ARG A 21 -14.36 21.82 -36.02
CA ARG A 21 -13.99 20.80 -35.02
C ARG A 21 -12.54 20.33 -35.18
N SER A 22 -12.10 20.08 -36.41
CA SER A 22 -10.72 19.67 -36.68
C SER A 22 -9.70 20.76 -36.30
N LYS A 23 -9.99 22.03 -36.63
CA LYS A 23 -9.14 23.16 -36.23
C LYS A 23 -9.11 23.36 -34.71
N PHE A 24 -10.25 23.24 -34.04
CA PHE A 24 -10.35 23.34 -32.59
C PHE A 24 -9.59 22.22 -31.88
N MET A 25 -9.78 20.98 -32.33
CA MET A 25 -9.03 19.82 -31.83
C MET A 25 -7.52 19.95 -32.08
N GLY A 26 -7.11 20.43 -33.25
CA GLY A 26 -5.71 20.70 -33.57
C GLY A 26 -5.08 21.77 -32.69
N GLY A 27 -5.85 22.83 -32.38
CA GLY A 27 -5.43 23.87 -31.44
C GLY A 27 -5.24 23.36 -30.02
N ILE A 28 -6.20 22.56 -29.51
CA ILE A 28 -6.10 21.93 -28.18
C ILE A 28 -4.90 20.98 -28.14
N LEU A 29 -4.71 20.13 -29.15
CA LEU A 29 -3.61 19.18 -29.19
C LEU A 29 -2.25 19.90 -29.23
N GLY A 30 -2.15 21.01 -30.00
CA GLY A 30 -0.96 21.85 -30.03
C GLY A 30 -0.67 22.52 -28.68
N ALA A 31 -1.68 23.04 -27.99
CA ALA A 31 -1.53 23.59 -26.64
C ALA A 31 -1.13 22.52 -25.62
N CYS A 32 -1.73 21.34 -25.67
CA CYS A 32 -1.36 20.21 -24.80
C CYS A 32 0.11 19.77 -25.00
N ASN A 33 0.55 19.69 -26.26
CA ASN A 33 1.94 19.34 -26.56
C ASN A 33 2.92 20.43 -26.06
N ALA A 34 2.61 21.70 -26.27
CA ALA A 34 3.44 22.80 -25.78
C ALA A 34 3.54 22.83 -24.24
N ILE A 35 2.44 22.55 -23.52
CA ILE A 35 2.44 22.41 -22.07
C ILE A 35 3.25 21.20 -21.64
N SER A 36 3.11 20.08 -22.32
CA SER A 36 3.87 18.86 -22.06
C SER A 36 5.38 19.13 -22.20
N ASP A 37 5.80 19.72 -23.31
CA ASP A 37 7.21 20.05 -23.55
C ASP A 37 7.75 21.03 -22.50
N TYR A 38 6.96 22.03 -22.12
CA TYR A 38 7.34 22.96 -21.05
C TYR A 38 7.54 22.25 -19.70
N LEU A 39 6.67 21.30 -19.35
CA LEU A 39 6.75 20.55 -18.08
C LEU A 39 7.88 19.50 -18.09
N HIS A 40 8.32 19.03 -19.25
CA HIS A 40 9.43 18.09 -19.37
C HIS A 40 10.79 18.81 -19.33
N THR A 41 10.88 20.09 -19.69
CA THR A 41 12.12 20.86 -19.57
C THR A 41 12.33 21.36 -18.14
N LEU A 42 13.60 21.41 -17.67
CA LEU A 42 13.94 21.97 -16.37
C LEU A 42 13.90 23.51 -16.45
N ASN A 43 12.81 24.07 -15.95
CA ASN A 43 12.62 25.50 -15.76
C ASN A 43 11.96 25.78 -14.41
N MET A 44 11.93 27.03 -13.97
CA MET A 44 11.38 27.40 -12.65
C MET A 44 9.94 26.94 -12.45
N GLY A 45 9.10 27.04 -13.50
CA GLY A 45 7.70 26.64 -13.44
C GLY A 45 7.54 25.10 -13.34
N SER A 46 8.29 24.34 -14.13
CA SER A 46 8.25 22.87 -14.07
C SER A 46 8.82 22.33 -12.76
N THR A 47 9.85 22.98 -12.23
CA THR A 47 10.42 22.64 -10.91
C THR A 47 9.38 22.79 -9.81
N LEU A 48 8.72 23.94 -9.76
CA LEU A 48 7.68 24.21 -8.78
C LEU A 48 6.49 23.24 -8.93
N PHE A 49 6.06 23.01 -10.17
CA PHE A 49 4.98 22.05 -10.48
C PHE A 49 5.31 20.64 -10.00
N ARG A 50 6.51 20.12 -10.30
CA ARG A 50 6.96 18.79 -9.87
C ARG A 50 6.97 18.66 -8.34
N LEU A 51 7.48 19.64 -7.62
CA LEU A 51 7.51 19.63 -6.16
C LEU A 51 6.10 19.66 -5.56
N ILE A 52 5.21 20.52 -6.08
CA ILE A 52 3.82 20.59 -5.62
C ILE A 52 3.08 19.29 -5.92
N LEU A 53 3.25 18.72 -7.11
CA LEU A 53 2.65 17.45 -7.49
C LEU A 53 3.14 16.31 -6.58
N ALA A 54 4.43 16.23 -6.31
CA ALA A 54 5.00 15.24 -5.40
C ALA A 54 4.43 15.36 -3.98
N MET A 55 4.35 16.59 -3.46
CA MET A 55 3.69 16.85 -2.17
C MET A 55 2.24 16.40 -2.16
N PHE A 56 1.49 16.71 -3.22
CA PHE A 56 0.08 16.36 -3.35
C PHE A 56 -0.12 14.83 -3.39
N LEU A 57 0.65 14.11 -4.21
CA LEU A 57 0.57 12.65 -4.29
C LEU A 57 0.97 11.99 -2.96
N GLY A 58 2.03 12.47 -2.31
CA GLY A 58 2.42 12.03 -0.97
C GLY A 58 1.35 12.32 0.09
N CYS A 59 0.68 13.47 0.00
CA CYS A 59 -0.43 13.84 0.87
C CYS A 59 -1.59 12.85 0.75
N LEU A 60 -2.01 12.51 -0.47
CA LEU A 60 -3.09 11.55 -0.72
C LEU A 60 -2.82 10.19 -0.07
N ILE A 61 -1.61 9.66 -0.21
CA ILE A 61 -1.19 8.42 0.44
C ILE A 61 -1.21 8.56 1.96
N GLY A 62 -0.64 9.66 2.46
CA GLY A 62 -0.48 9.92 3.89
C GLY A 62 -1.79 10.13 4.63
N ILE A 63 -2.85 10.63 3.97
CA ILE A 63 -4.19 10.80 4.57
C ILE A 63 -4.76 9.45 5.03
N ASP A 64 -4.75 8.43 4.17
CA ASP A 64 -5.23 7.09 4.56
C ASP A 64 -4.44 6.52 5.74
N ARG A 65 -3.11 6.70 5.73
CA ARG A 65 -2.23 6.21 6.81
C ARG A 65 -2.45 6.97 8.11
N GLY A 66 -2.63 8.29 8.03
CA GLY A 66 -2.92 9.15 9.19
C GLY A 66 -4.26 8.85 9.84
N MET A 67 -5.32 8.66 9.05
CA MET A 67 -6.65 8.27 9.56
C MET A 67 -6.61 6.91 10.29
N LYS A 68 -5.78 5.98 9.85
CA LYS A 68 -5.58 4.67 10.48
C LYS A 68 -4.55 4.70 11.61
N LYS A 69 -4.11 5.88 12.06
CA LYS A 69 -3.12 6.09 13.15
C LYS A 69 -1.82 5.28 12.96
N ARG A 70 -1.36 5.13 11.71
CA ARG A 70 -0.11 4.44 11.39
C ARG A 70 1.09 5.34 11.72
N VAL A 71 2.26 4.74 11.95
CA VAL A 71 3.50 5.42 12.39
C VAL A 71 3.90 6.55 11.43
N ALA A 72 3.86 6.30 10.11
CA ALA A 72 4.08 7.31 9.10
C ALA A 72 2.75 7.83 8.54
N GLY A 73 2.48 9.12 8.73
CA GLY A 73 1.28 9.82 8.28
C GLY A 73 1.54 10.78 7.11
N VAL A 74 0.69 11.81 6.99
CA VAL A 74 0.68 12.79 5.91
C VAL A 74 2.05 13.47 5.73
N LYS A 75 2.58 14.05 6.81
CA LYS A 75 3.84 14.80 6.75
C LYS A 75 5.00 13.95 6.22
N THR A 76 5.11 12.72 6.69
CA THR A 76 6.21 11.82 6.33
C THR A 76 6.15 11.46 4.84
N HIS A 77 4.97 11.08 4.31
CA HIS A 77 4.83 10.73 2.90
C HIS A 77 5.05 11.92 1.98
N MET A 78 4.59 13.13 2.34
CA MET A 78 4.85 14.36 1.59
C MET A 78 6.35 14.66 1.50
N ILE A 79 7.07 14.61 2.63
CA ILE A 79 8.50 14.93 2.69
C ILE A 79 9.31 13.89 1.90
N VAL A 80 9.01 12.61 2.04
CA VAL A 80 9.69 11.53 1.31
C VAL A 80 9.50 11.69 -0.20
N CYS A 81 8.27 11.93 -0.66
CA CYS A 81 7.95 12.09 -2.07
C CYS A 81 8.66 13.32 -2.66
N MET A 82 8.59 14.46 -1.96
CA MET A 82 9.25 15.72 -2.38
C MET A 82 10.77 15.58 -2.39
N GLY A 83 11.36 14.96 -1.36
CA GLY A 83 12.82 14.75 -1.29
C GLY A 83 13.34 13.87 -2.42
N ALA A 84 12.64 12.77 -2.72
CA ALA A 84 12.98 11.90 -3.84
C ALA A 84 12.87 12.62 -5.19
N THR A 85 11.84 13.45 -5.38
CA THR A 85 11.68 14.31 -6.57
C THR A 85 12.86 15.25 -6.73
N LEU A 86 13.25 15.93 -5.67
CA LEU A 86 14.37 16.88 -5.70
C LEU A 86 15.71 16.20 -6.05
N VAL A 87 15.97 14.99 -5.56
CA VAL A 87 17.20 14.26 -5.88
C VAL A 87 17.32 13.99 -7.36
N LEU A 88 16.24 13.50 -8.03
CA LEU A 88 16.29 13.26 -9.46
C LEU A 88 16.38 14.55 -10.27
N MET A 89 15.66 15.59 -9.90
CA MET A 89 15.77 16.90 -10.55
C MET A 89 17.19 17.48 -10.41
N THR A 90 17.86 17.25 -9.27
CA THR A 90 19.24 17.65 -9.07
C THR A 90 20.17 16.88 -10.02
N GLY A 91 19.94 15.59 -10.23
CA GLY A 91 20.67 14.79 -11.21
C GLY A 91 20.53 15.32 -12.64
N ASP A 92 19.30 15.62 -13.05
CA ASP A 92 19.02 16.21 -14.36
C ASP A 92 19.65 17.60 -14.51
N PHE A 93 19.61 18.43 -13.47
CA PHE A 93 20.24 19.74 -13.46
C PHE A 93 21.76 19.63 -13.66
N ILE A 94 22.45 18.74 -12.93
CA ILE A 94 23.88 18.49 -13.07
C ILE A 94 24.19 18.01 -14.50
N HIS A 95 23.39 17.09 -15.06
CA HIS A 95 23.59 16.58 -16.41
C HIS A 95 23.51 17.69 -17.48
N VAL A 96 22.52 18.57 -17.37
CA VAL A 96 22.36 19.72 -18.28
C VAL A 96 23.53 20.71 -18.13
N TYR A 97 23.93 21.04 -16.89
CA TYR A 97 25.03 21.99 -16.63
C TYR A 97 26.40 21.46 -17.00
N SER A 98 26.61 20.15 -17.01
CA SER A 98 27.87 19.51 -17.42
C SER A 98 28.03 19.30 -18.93
N ASN A 99 27.12 19.84 -19.75
CA ASN A 99 27.07 19.64 -21.21
C ASN A 99 27.14 18.15 -21.62
N GLY A 100 26.59 17.26 -20.83
CA GLY A 100 26.62 15.83 -21.10
C GLY A 100 27.98 15.15 -20.84
N ALA A 101 28.92 15.82 -20.18
CA ALA A 101 30.26 15.29 -19.88
C ALA A 101 30.30 14.15 -18.86
N GLY A 102 29.21 13.42 -18.67
CA GLY A 102 29.18 12.19 -17.86
C GLY A 102 29.22 12.35 -16.33
N ILE A 103 29.18 13.60 -15.80
CA ILE A 103 29.36 13.89 -14.38
C ILE A 103 28.06 13.71 -13.56
N GLY A 104 26.95 13.35 -14.18
CA GLY A 104 25.68 13.16 -13.46
C GLY A 104 24.94 11.92 -13.94
N ASP A 105 25.14 10.77 -13.31
CA ASP A 105 24.33 9.60 -13.54
C ASP A 105 23.04 9.70 -12.70
N THR A 106 22.00 10.26 -13.29
CA THR A 106 20.67 10.42 -12.68
C THR A 106 20.10 9.09 -12.20
N ALA A 107 20.37 7.99 -12.94
CA ALA A 107 19.94 6.66 -12.55
C ALA A 107 20.62 6.19 -11.26
N ARG A 108 21.90 6.53 -11.08
CA ARG A 108 22.63 6.21 -9.86
C ARG A 108 22.09 6.98 -8.65
N LEU A 109 21.74 8.25 -8.81
CA LEU A 109 21.07 9.00 -7.73
C LEU A 109 19.73 8.42 -7.36
N GLY A 110 18.92 8.02 -8.33
CA GLY A 110 17.66 7.31 -8.09
C GLY A 110 17.88 6.00 -7.34
N ALA A 111 18.85 5.19 -7.75
CA ALA A 111 19.18 3.93 -7.07
C ALA A 111 19.60 4.16 -5.60
N GLN A 112 20.33 5.23 -5.30
CA GLN A 112 20.69 5.59 -3.92
C GLN A 112 19.46 5.99 -3.08
N VAL A 113 18.48 6.69 -3.66
CA VAL A 113 17.22 6.98 -2.97
C VAL A 113 16.46 5.70 -2.65
N VAL A 114 16.32 4.79 -3.63
CA VAL A 114 15.62 3.50 -3.45
C VAL A 114 16.29 2.65 -2.36
N SER A 115 17.63 2.63 -2.31
CA SER A 115 18.38 1.95 -1.26
C SER A 115 18.24 2.66 0.09
N GLY A 116 18.41 3.98 0.11
CA GLY A 116 18.42 4.80 1.33
C GLY A 116 17.08 4.84 2.06
N ILE A 117 15.96 4.82 1.33
CA ILE A 117 14.63 4.81 1.95
C ILE A 117 14.38 3.52 2.74
N GLY A 118 15.11 2.43 2.45
CA GLY A 118 15.06 1.21 3.23
C GLY A 118 15.36 1.43 4.71
N PHE A 119 16.29 2.34 5.03
CA PHE A 119 16.60 2.71 6.41
C PHE A 119 15.39 3.31 7.15
N LEU A 120 14.67 4.24 6.52
CA LEU A 120 13.43 4.80 7.07
C LEU A 120 12.34 3.72 7.18
N GLY A 121 12.24 2.84 6.18
CA GLY A 121 11.32 1.69 6.20
C GLY A 121 11.55 0.80 7.43
N VAL A 122 12.79 0.37 7.65
CA VAL A 122 13.15 -0.45 8.81
C VAL A 122 12.83 0.28 10.12
N GLY A 123 13.06 1.60 10.20
CA GLY A 123 12.72 2.40 11.38
C GLY A 123 11.23 2.42 11.74
N THR A 124 10.34 2.00 10.84
CA THR A 124 8.89 1.89 11.11
C THR A 124 8.44 0.49 11.48
N ILE A 125 9.32 -0.51 11.35
CA ILE A 125 9.03 -1.92 11.67
C ILE A 125 9.34 -2.16 13.13
N ILE A 126 8.33 -2.56 13.90
CA ILE A 126 8.43 -2.86 15.31
C ILE A 126 8.13 -4.33 15.51
N VAL A 127 9.06 -5.03 16.16
CA VAL A 127 8.87 -6.42 16.58
C VAL A 127 8.51 -6.41 18.07
N THR A 128 7.27 -6.75 18.38
CA THR A 128 6.80 -6.86 19.76
C THR A 128 7.00 -8.28 20.24
N GLY A 129 7.42 -8.49 21.49
CA GLY A 129 8.01 -9.68 22.07
C GLY A 129 7.33 -11.04 21.91
N GLN A 130 6.33 -11.21 21.08
CA GLN A 130 5.66 -12.49 20.81
C GLN A 130 5.49 -12.74 19.30
N ARG A 131 6.52 -12.43 18.49
CA ARG A 131 6.53 -12.61 17.03
C ARG A 131 5.53 -11.75 16.26
N HIS A 132 4.90 -10.75 16.88
CA HIS A 132 4.02 -9.83 16.17
C HIS A 132 4.87 -8.72 15.53
N VAL A 133 4.98 -8.76 14.20
CA VAL A 133 5.69 -7.74 13.42
C VAL A 133 4.69 -6.72 12.90
N SER A 134 4.81 -5.48 13.34
CA SER A 134 3.97 -4.37 12.85
C SER A 134 4.80 -3.38 12.04
N GLY A 135 4.14 -2.60 11.18
CA GLY A 135 4.79 -1.54 10.40
C GLY A 135 5.24 -1.94 9.00
N LEU A 136 5.17 -3.22 8.58
CA LEU A 136 5.57 -3.68 7.25
C LEU A 136 4.87 -2.91 6.12
N THR A 137 3.54 -2.75 6.19
CA THR A 137 2.77 -1.98 5.21
C THR A 137 3.16 -0.50 5.21
N THR A 138 3.53 0.05 6.37
CA THR A 138 4.01 1.44 6.49
C THR A 138 5.36 1.59 5.81
N ALA A 139 6.30 0.67 6.04
CA ALA A 139 7.60 0.65 5.37
C ALA A 139 7.46 0.56 3.85
N ALA A 140 6.62 -0.36 3.36
CA ALA A 140 6.31 -0.50 1.93
C ALA A 140 5.68 0.76 1.33
N SER A 141 4.79 1.44 2.07
CA SER A 141 4.17 2.69 1.61
C SER A 141 5.16 3.85 1.51
N LEU A 142 6.11 3.96 2.43
CA LEU A 142 7.19 4.96 2.36
C LEU A 142 8.12 4.70 1.17
N TRP A 143 8.48 3.45 0.95
CA TRP A 143 9.29 3.05 -0.20
C TRP A 143 8.60 3.40 -1.52
N THR A 144 7.32 3.06 -1.65
CA THR A 144 6.51 3.41 -2.83
C THR A 144 6.38 4.92 -3.01
N SER A 145 6.23 5.70 -1.91
CA SER A 145 6.17 7.17 -1.98
C SER A 145 7.48 7.77 -2.51
N ALA A 146 8.63 7.21 -2.14
CA ALA A 146 9.91 7.63 -2.73
C ALA A 146 9.96 7.33 -4.24
N CYS A 147 9.52 6.13 -4.67
CA CYS A 147 9.44 5.78 -6.10
C CYS A 147 8.51 6.72 -6.88
N ILE A 148 7.36 7.10 -6.30
CA ILE A 148 6.45 8.09 -6.89
C ILE A 148 7.17 9.45 -7.04
N GLY A 149 7.90 9.87 -6.02
CA GLY A 149 8.70 11.10 -6.08
C GLY A 149 9.78 11.05 -7.17
N LEU A 150 10.48 9.93 -7.30
CA LEU A 150 11.44 9.73 -8.40
C LEU A 150 10.76 9.84 -9.77
N ALA A 151 9.59 9.20 -9.95
CA ALA A 151 8.83 9.27 -11.19
C ALA A 151 8.42 10.71 -11.53
N VAL A 152 7.94 11.48 -10.54
CA VAL A 152 7.63 12.91 -10.73
C VAL A 152 8.91 13.70 -11.08
N GLY A 153 10.02 13.38 -10.44
CA GLY A 153 11.32 14.06 -10.64
C GLY A 153 11.83 13.99 -12.08
N ILE A 154 11.68 12.84 -12.74
CA ILE A 154 12.06 12.66 -14.16
C ILE A 154 10.96 13.07 -15.16
N GLY A 155 9.78 13.53 -14.67
CA GLY A 155 8.66 13.89 -15.55
C GLY A 155 7.75 12.72 -15.96
N PHE A 156 7.88 11.53 -15.35
CA PHE A 156 6.99 10.38 -15.59
C PHE A 156 5.70 10.51 -14.77
N TYR A 157 4.93 11.57 -15.05
CA TYR A 157 3.74 11.95 -14.27
C TYR A 157 2.64 10.89 -14.31
N SER A 158 2.40 10.25 -15.45
CA SER A 158 1.39 9.20 -15.59
C SER A 158 1.70 8.00 -14.68
N GLY A 159 2.95 7.56 -14.65
CA GLY A 159 3.39 6.49 -13.75
C GLY A 159 3.20 6.85 -12.28
N ALA A 160 3.56 8.07 -11.88
CA ALA A 160 3.38 8.56 -10.52
C ALA A 160 1.89 8.56 -10.11
N ILE A 161 1.00 9.07 -10.97
CA ILE A 161 -0.44 9.13 -10.72
C ILE A 161 -1.04 7.72 -10.63
N PHE A 162 -0.78 6.84 -11.60
CA PHE A 162 -1.33 5.49 -11.58
C PHE A 162 -0.83 4.67 -10.39
N THR A 163 0.44 4.81 -10.01
CA THR A 163 0.99 4.15 -8.81
C THR A 163 0.31 4.67 -7.54
N THR A 164 0.09 5.98 -7.42
CA THR A 164 -0.62 6.56 -6.27
C THR A 164 -2.06 6.04 -6.18
N LEU A 165 -2.79 6.04 -7.30
CA LEU A 165 -4.15 5.50 -7.35
C LEU A 165 -4.19 4.01 -7.00
N GLY A 166 -3.27 3.22 -7.57
CA GLY A 166 -3.13 1.80 -7.26
C GLY A 166 -2.86 1.56 -5.78
N LEU A 167 -1.96 2.34 -5.16
CA LEU A 167 -1.67 2.21 -3.73
C LEU A 167 -2.88 2.53 -2.85
N ILE A 168 -3.64 3.57 -3.19
CA ILE A 168 -4.88 3.93 -2.48
C ILE A 168 -5.91 2.81 -2.61
N LEU A 169 -6.05 2.22 -3.81
CA LEU A 169 -6.93 1.07 -4.03
C LEU A 169 -6.53 -0.13 -3.17
N VAL A 170 -5.23 -0.45 -3.11
CA VAL A 170 -4.71 -1.51 -2.24
C VAL A 170 -5.10 -1.24 -0.79
N PHE A 171 -4.84 -0.04 -0.26
CA PHE A 171 -5.17 0.29 1.12
C PHE A 171 -6.67 0.23 1.45
N LYS A 172 -7.52 0.48 0.46
CA LYS A 172 -8.98 0.46 0.62
C LYS A 172 -9.55 -0.95 0.52
N TYR A 173 -9.06 -1.75 -0.42
CA TYR A 173 -9.68 -3.02 -0.78
C TYR A 173 -8.95 -4.25 -0.25
N ALA A 174 -7.64 -4.18 0.04
CA ALA A 174 -6.90 -5.34 0.55
C ALA A 174 -7.51 -5.91 1.84
N LYS A 175 -8.07 -5.04 2.70
CA LYS A 175 -8.75 -5.49 3.93
C LYS A 175 -9.92 -6.46 3.64
N TYR A 176 -10.67 -6.24 2.56
CA TYR A 176 -11.78 -7.16 2.20
C TYR A 176 -11.27 -8.52 1.78
N ILE A 177 -10.11 -8.54 1.09
CA ILE A 177 -9.44 -9.77 0.67
C ILE A 177 -8.88 -10.50 1.90
N GLU A 178 -8.25 -9.76 2.84
CA GLU A 178 -7.73 -10.30 4.10
C GLU A 178 -8.86 -10.98 4.90
N VAL A 179 -9.97 -10.28 5.13
CA VAL A 179 -11.13 -10.84 5.84
C VAL A 179 -11.69 -12.08 5.13
N TYR A 180 -11.82 -12.03 3.80
CA TYR A 180 -12.28 -13.18 3.04
C TYR A 180 -11.35 -14.40 3.18
N VAL A 181 -10.04 -14.18 3.16
CA VAL A 181 -9.04 -15.25 3.35
C VAL A 181 -9.08 -15.78 4.79
N GLU A 182 -9.19 -14.89 5.80
CA GLU A 182 -9.31 -15.28 7.20
C GLU A 182 -10.57 -16.11 7.46
N GLU A 183 -11.72 -15.70 6.92
CA GLU A 183 -12.98 -16.46 7.06
C GLU A 183 -12.93 -17.86 6.42
N HIS A 184 -12.10 -18.04 5.39
CA HIS A 184 -11.91 -19.33 4.71
C HIS A 184 -10.63 -20.06 5.16
N SER A 185 -9.89 -19.50 6.12
CA SER A 185 -8.76 -20.15 6.74
C SER A 185 -9.24 -21.15 7.81
N ASN A 186 -8.55 -22.26 7.93
CA ASN A 186 -8.76 -23.22 9.02
C ASN A 186 -7.78 -23.01 10.17
N THR A 187 -7.05 -21.90 10.15
CA THR A 187 -6.06 -21.54 11.15
C THR A 187 -6.58 -20.38 11.98
N TYR A 188 -6.56 -20.52 13.29
CA TYR A 188 -7.11 -19.55 14.24
C TYR A 188 -6.05 -19.23 15.29
N ASP A 189 -5.79 -17.95 15.52
CA ASP A 189 -4.98 -17.52 16.65
C ASP A 189 -5.87 -17.37 17.88
N VAL A 190 -5.52 -18.07 18.97
CA VAL A 190 -6.39 -18.20 20.13
C VAL A 190 -5.66 -17.91 21.43
N TYR A 191 -6.36 -17.28 22.37
CA TYR A 191 -6.02 -17.32 23.78
C TYR A 191 -6.80 -18.44 24.46
N MET A 192 -6.07 -19.30 25.19
CA MET A 192 -6.68 -20.36 25.96
C MET A 192 -6.21 -20.26 27.40
N GLU A 193 -7.16 -20.34 28.37
CA GLU A 193 -6.88 -20.42 29.79
C GLU A 193 -7.20 -21.82 30.29
N PHE A 194 -6.23 -22.43 30.97
CA PHE A 194 -6.34 -23.78 31.55
C PHE A 194 -6.24 -23.71 33.07
N GLU A 195 -6.88 -24.66 33.74
CA GLU A 195 -6.82 -24.78 35.20
C GLU A 195 -5.38 -24.99 35.72
N ASN A 196 -4.59 -25.80 35.02
CA ASN A 196 -3.18 -26.07 35.34
C ASN A 196 -2.42 -26.61 34.14
N GLU A 197 -1.08 -26.80 34.25
CA GLU A 197 -0.21 -27.27 33.18
C GLU A 197 -0.49 -28.72 32.78
N ASP A 198 -0.88 -29.57 33.70
CA ASP A 198 -1.18 -30.99 33.44
C ASP A 198 -2.44 -31.09 32.55
N LYS A 199 -3.49 -30.34 32.88
CA LYS A 199 -4.73 -30.29 32.10
C LYS A 199 -4.45 -29.68 30.70
N MET A 200 -3.64 -28.63 30.61
CA MET A 200 -3.20 -28.07 29.32
C MET A 200 -2.58 -29.15 28.44
N SER A 201 -1.63 -29.92 28.96
CA SER A 201 -0.93 -30.96 28.23
C SER A 201 -1.87 -32.07 27.76
N MET A 202 -2.82 -32.48 28.62
CA MET A 202 -3.85 -33.47 28.29
C MET A 202 -4.78 -32.97 27.21
N VAL A 203 -5.27 -31.74 27.30
CA VAL A 203 -6.18 -31.12 26.31
C VAL A 203 -5.49 -30.99 24.95
N ILE A 204 -4.25 -30.50 24.90
CA ILE A 204 -3.50 -30.38 23.65
C ILE A 204 -3.33 -31.75 22.97
N LYS A 205 -3.04 -32.80 23.75
CA LYS A 205 -2.90 -34.15 23.21
C LYS A 205 -4.24 -34.66 22.64
N LYS A 206 -5.33 -34.47 23.36
CA LYS A 206 -6.68 -34.90 22.96
C LYS A 206 -7.17 -34.17 21.72
N LEU A 207 -6.96 -32.85 21.64
CA LEU A 207 -7.33 -32.06 20.47
C LEU A 207 -6.56 -32.51 19.22
N ARG A 208 -5.30 -32.94 19.38
CA ARG A 208 -4.54 -33.51 18.28
C ARG A 208 -5.12 -34.86 17.78
N GLU A 209 -5.69 -35.66 18.68
CA GLU A 209 -6.41 -36.90 18.32
C GLU A 209 -7.72 -36.62 17.59
N GLU A 210 -8.29 -35.42 17.78
CA GLU A 210 -9.51 -34.93 17.12
C GLU A 210 -9.22 -34.11 15.83
N ASP A 211 -8.01 -34.24 15.24
CA ASP A 211 -7.55 -33.49 14.06
C ASP A 211 -7.52 -31.97 14.25
N ILE A 212 -7.29 -31.50 15.47
CA ILE A 212 -7.02 -30.11 15.79
C ILE A 212 -5.57 -29.95 16.24
N MET A 213 -4.75 -29.39 15.37
CA MET A 213 -3.33 -29.16 15.69
C MET A 213 -3.15 -27.84 16.41
N ILE A 214 -2.43 -27.85 17.53
CA ILE A 214 -2.03 -26.64 18.25
C ILE A 214 -0.54 -26.44 18.06
N SER A 215 -0.17 -25.29 17.53
CA SER A 215 1.20 -24.87 17.22
C SER A 215 1.50 -23.50 17.82
N ASN A 216 2.75 -23.07 17.77
CA ASN A 216 3.20 -21.76 18.24
C ASN A 216 2.75 -21.41 19.69
N VAL A 217 2.75 -22.39 20.59
CA VAL A 217 2.30 -22.21 21.97
C VAL A 217 3.25 -21.29 22.74
N VAL A 218 2.72 -20.17 23.22
CA VAL A 218 3.43 -19.20 24.05
C VAL A 218 2.69 -19.03 25.38
N ILE A 219 3.35 -19.28 26.49
CA ILE A 219 2.78 -19.07 27.81
C ILE A 219 2.88 -17.58 28.15
N ILE A 220 1.70 -16.90 28.25
CA ILE A 220 1.65 -15.46 28.52
C ILE A 220 1.66 -15.16 30.00
N LYS A 221 0.94 -15.94 30.80
CA LYS A 221 0.77 -15.69 32.24
C LYS A 221 0.58 -16.97 32.99
N LYS A 222 1.36 -17.08 34.06
CA LYS A 222 1.21 -18.13 35.09
C LYS A 222 0.71 -17.44 36.37
N ARG A 223 -0.55 -17.67 36.73
CA ARG A 223 -1.12 -17.06 37.93
C ARG A 223 -0.77 -17.88 39.17
N SER A 224 0.15 -17.38 39.96
CA SER A 224 0.68 -18.08 41.15
C SER A 224 -0.37 -18.42 42.23
N LYS A 225 -1.51 -17.68 42.30
CA LYS A 225 -2.57 -17.93 43.30
C LYS A 225 -3.65 -18.94 42.84
N THR A 226 -3.83 -19.16 41.55
CA THR A 226 -4.88 -20.03 40.99
C THR A 226 -4.34 -21.17 40.15
N GLN A 227 -3.02 -21.35 40.06
CA GLN A 227 -2.34 -22.31 39.17
C GLN A 227 -2.78 -22.26 37.71
N SER A 228 -3.66 -21.33 37.32
CA SER A 228 -4.14 -21.22 35.94
C SER A 228 -3.02 -20.77 34.99
N VAL A 229 -3.02 -21.33 33.80
CA VAL A 229 -2.06 -21.07 32.74
C VAL A 229 -2.78 -20.47 31.54
N VAL A 230 -2.34 -19.30 31.09
CA VAL A 230 -2.85 -18.64 29.90
C VAL A 230 -1.83 -18.80 28.79
N ILE A 231 -2.24 -19.39 27.69
CA ILE A 231 -1.43 -19.53 26.49
C ILE A 231 -2.02 -18.76 25.33
N GLN A 232 -1.14 -18.29 24.48
CA GLN A 232 -1.45 -17.91 23.11
C GLN A 232 -0.96 -19.02 22.21
N ALA A 233 -1.78 -19.47 21.28
CA ALA A 233 -1.43 -20.53 20.36
C ALA A 233 -2.14 -20.34 19.01
N THR A 234 -1.56 -20.93 17.98
CA THR A 234 -2.18 -21.06 16.67
C THR A 234 -2.85 -22.43 16.60
N MET A 235 -4.16 -22.45 16.39
CA MET A 235 -4.95 -23.66 16.25
C MET A 235 -5.30 -23.88 14.78
N GLU A 236 -4.98 -25.05 14.26
CA GLU A 236 -5.29 -25.46 12.89
C GLU A 236 -6.25 -26.65 12.93
N ALA A 237 -7.43 -26.50 12.35
CA ALA A 237 -8.44 -27.55 12.29
C ALA A 237 -8.53 -28.15 10.89
N ALA A 238 -9.02 -29.40 10.81
CA ALA A 238 -9.28 -30.04 9.51
C ALA A 238 -10.27 -29.23 8.67
N LYS A 239 -10.05 -29.13 7.36
CA LYS A 239 -10.83 -28.30 6.40
C LYS A 239 -12.33 -28.54 6.40
N TRP A 240 -12.78 -29.68 6.86
CA TRP A 240 -14.21 -30.05 6.92
C TRP A 240 -14.92 -29.63 8.22
N LYS A 241 -14.16 -29.19 9.24
CA LYS A 241 -14.74 -28.74 10.53
C LYS A 241 -15.13 -27.28 10.46
N ALA A 242 -16.37 -26.97 10.72
CA ALA A 242 -16.84 -25.58 10.80
C ALA A 242 -16.25 -24.89 12.03
N ARG A 243 -15.84 -23.63 11.90
CA ARG A 243 -15.20 -22.79 12.94
C ARG A 243 -15.93 -22.90 14.32
N HIS A 244 -17.24 -22.70 14.34
CA HIS A 244 -18.03 -22.76 15.58
C HIS A 244 -18.01 -24.15 16.25
N THR A 245 -17.84 -25.21 15.47
CA THR A 245 -17.73 -26.59 15.98
C THR A 245 -16.39 -26.77 16.68
N VAL A 246 -15.31 -26.30 16.06
CA VAL A 246 -13.95 -26.38 16.63
C VAL A 246 -13.87 -25.66 17.98
N PHE A 247 -14.35 -24.41 18.05
CA PHE A 247 -14.37 -23.65 19.32
C PHE A 247 -15.24 -24.29 20.39
N ARG A 248 -16.35 -24.92 20.01
CA ARG A 248 -17.20 -25.66 20.95
C ARG A 248 -16.52 -26.90 21.45
N GLU A 249 -15.87 -27.68 20.60
CA GLU A 249 -15.08 -28.86 20.98
C GLU A 249 -13.99 -28.52 21.96
N VAL A 250 -13.24 -27.42 21.71
CA VAL A 250 -12.18 -26.95 22.61
C VAL A 250 -12.75 -26.53 23.96
N ARG A 251 -13.86 -25.77 24.01
CA ARG A 251 -14.51 -25.32 25.24
C ARG A 251 -15.08 -26.45 26.10
N GLN A 252 -15.45 -27.55 25.48
CA GLN A 252 -16.01 -28.73 26.18
C GLN A 252 -14.93 -29.62 26.79
N GLN A 253 -13.64 -29.37 26.51
CA GLN A 253 -12.57 -30.17 27.12
C GLN A 253 -12.42 -29.86 28.60
N GLU A 254 -12.29 -30.90 29.41
CA GLU A 254 -12.10 -30.79 30.85
C GLU A 254 -10.75 -30.07 31.16
N GLY A 255 -10.80 -29.00 31.95
CA GLY A 255 -9.61 -28.21 32.30
C GLY A 255 -9.41 -26.96 31.45
N VAL A 256 -10.27 -26.69 30.43
CA VAL A 256 -10.32 -25.41 29.71
C VAL A 256 -11.26 -24.46 30.44
N ILE A 257 -10.74 -23.31 30.88
CA ILE A 257 -11.51 -22.25 31.56
C ILE A 257 -12.13 -21.33 30.50
N SER A 258 -11.33 -20.86 29.56
CA SER A 258 -11.80 -20.00 28.47
C SER A 258 -11.00 -20.23 27.18
N VAL A 259 -11.66 -19.99 26.05
CA VAL A 259 -11.02 -19.89 24.75
C VAL A 259 -11.59 -18.68 24.01
N GLU A 260 -10.70 -17.82 23.56
CA GLU A 260 -11.03 -16.60 22.84
C GLU A 260 -10.13 -16.52 21.59
N GLU A 261 -10.70 -16.07 20.49
CA GLU A 261 -9.96 -15.79 19.25
C GLU A 261 -9.38 -14.38 19.33
N ILE A 262 -8.19 -14.21 18.72
CA ILE A 262 -7.44 -12.96 18.71
C ILE A 262 -7.65 -12.22 17.41
#